data_cd999e545789676e336586fb9c4e9110
#
_entry.id   cd999e545789676e336586fb9c4e9110
#
_cell.length_a   1.000
_cell.length_b   1.000
_cell.length_c   1.000
_cell.angle_alpha   90.00
_cell.angle_beta   90.00
_cell.angle_gamma   90.00
#
_symmetry.space_group_name_H-M   'P 1'
#
loop_
_entity.id
_entity.type
_entity.pdbx_description
1 polymer ?
#
loop_
_entity_poly.entity_id
_entity_poly.type
_entity_poly.pdbx_seq_one_letter_code
_entity_poly.pdbx_strand_id
1 'polypeptide(L)'
;YDKASLGNGFREEFVWNDAEHARIDKYGFITDNLHTDLHECLGHASGQLLEGTDPNALGAYSSTLEEARADIFALYYLADPKLIELGLLSDPEAYKAEYYKYIMNGLMTQLVRIQPGNDIEEAHMRNRQLIARWVYEKGRADHVVDFAKRDGKTFVVVNDYAKLRGLFAELLAELQRIKSEGDFEAGRKLVEDYGVKVDRALHEEV
;
A
#
# COMPACT_ATOMS: atom_id res chain seq x y z
N TYR A 1 0.83 -19.17 2.47
CA TYR A 1 1.78 -18.15 1.93
C TYR A 1 2.78 -17.71 3.00
N ASP A 2 2.36 -17.36 4.22
CA ASP A 2 3.23 -16.83 5.28
C ASP A 2 4.34 -17.78 5.77
N LYS A 3 4.07 -19.08 5.85
CA LYS A 3 5.12 -20.05 6.29
C LYS A 3 6.24 -20.21 5.28
N ALA A 4 6.00 -19.94 3.99
CA ALA A 4 7.03 -20.02 2.94
C ALA A 4 7.92 -18.76 2.91
N SER A 5 7.41 -17.60 3.37
CA SER A 5 8.18 -16.35 3.42
C SER A 5 9.05 -16.23 4.68
N LEU A 6 8.74 -16.99 5.73
CA LEU A 6 9.45 -16.97 7.01
C LEU A 6 10.86 -17.58 7.00
N GLY A 7 11.29 -18.20 5.91
CA GLY A 7 12.54 -18.95 5.87
C GLY A 7 13.50 -18.62 4.71
N ASN A 8 13.26 -17.55 3.93
CA ASN A 8 14.05 -17.25 2.73
C ASN A 8 14.99 -16.04 2.82
N GLY A 9 15.26 -15.54 4.01
CA GLY A 9 16.16 -14.39 4.23
C GLY A 9 15.62 -13.03 3.78
N PHE A 10 14.39 -13.01 3.24
CA PHE A 10 13.80 -11.80 2.64
C PHE A 10 13.58 -10.67 3.66
N ARG A 11 13.21 -11.01 4.89
CA ARG A 11 13.02 -10.02 5.96
C ARG A 11 14.35 -9.41 6.41
N GLU A 12 15.38 -10.24 6.58
CA GLU A 12 16.72 -9.82 6.94
C GLU A 12 17.36 -8.92 5.90
N GLU A 13 16.91 -9.06 4.65
CA GLU A 13 17.43 -8.28 3.54
C GLU A 13 16.79 -6.90 3.40
N PHE A 14 15.48 -6.78 3.60
CA PHE A 14 14.72 -5.57 3.25
C PHE A 14 14.21 -4.75 4.43
N VAL A 15 14.13 -5.33 5.64
CA VAL A 15 13.60 -4.62 6.81
C VAL A 15 14.66 -3.71 7.43
N TRP A 16 14.28 -2.45 7.67
CA TRP A 16 15.21 -1.39 8.09
C TRP A 16 15.93 -1.64 9.41
N ASN A 17 15.23 -2.11 10.43
CA ASN A 17 15.78 -2.24 11.77
C ASN A 17 15.08 -3.31 12.63
N ASP A 18 15.70 -3.63 13.79
CA ASP A 18 15.20 -4.63 14.73
C ASP A 18 13.80 -4.30 15.29
N ALA A 19 13.46 -3.01 15.42
CA ALA A 19 12.15 -2.61 15.92
C ALA A 19 11.04 -2.95 14.90
N GLU A 20 11.29 -2.75 13.59
CA GLU A 20 10.37 -3.15 12.54
C GLU A 20 10.30 -4.69 12.41
N HIS A 21 11.43 -5.39 12.56
CA HIS A 21 11.45 -6.86 12.62
C HIS A 21 10.57 -7.37 13.76
N ALA A 22 10.79 -6.89 14.99
CA ALA A 22 10.03 -7.30 16.16
C ALA A 22 8.53 -7.01 16.01
N ARG A 23 8.17 -5.89 15.37
CA ARG A 23 6.79 -5.49 15.11
C ARG A 23 6.13 -6.44 14.11
N ILE A 24 6.82 -6.76 13.00
CA ILE A 24 6.33 -7.71 11.99
C ILE A 24 6.17 -9.10 12.59
N ASP A 25 7.13 -9.57 13.39
CA ASP A 25 7.07 -10.88 14.03
C ASP A 25 5.88 -10.99 14.99
N LYS A 26 5.61 -9.91 15.74
CA LYS A 26 4.53 -9.89 16.73
C LYS A 26 3.14 -9.75 16.12
N TYR A 27 3.00 -8.89 15.12
CA TYR A 27 1.69 -8.47 14.63
C TYR A 27 1.44 -8.80 13.15
N GLY A 28 2.48 -9.11 12.37
CA GLY A 28 2.40 -9.24 10.92
C GLY A 28 1.32 -10.21 10.45
N PHE A 29 1.15 -11.35 11.13
CA PHE A 29 0.15 -12.33 10.77
C PHE A 29 -1.28 -11.83 10.99
N ILE A 30 -1.58 -11.28 12.16
CA ILE A 30 -2.95 -10.81 12.46
C ILE A 30 -3.32 -9.59 11.63
N THR A 31 -2.38 -8.68 11.39
CA THR A 31 -2.65 -7.46 10.60
C THR A 31 -2.79 -7.76 9.12
N ASP A 32 -2.08 -8.74 8.58
CA ASP A 32 -2.23 -9.21 7.20
C ASP A 32 -3.61 -9.84 6.95
N ASN A 33 -4.07 -10.69 7.88
CA ASN A 33 -5.40 -11.26 7.82
C ASN A 33 -6.50 -10.19 7.91
N LEU A 34 -6.38 -9.25 8.86
CA LEU A 34 -7.34 -8.16 8.99
C LEU A 34 -7.32 -7.21 7.80
N HIS A 35 -6.15 -6.97 7.20
CA HIS A 35 -6.07 -6.21 5.95
C HIS A 35 -6.88 -6.91 4.87
N THR A 36 -6.66 -8.21 4.66
CA THR A 36 -7.40 -9.00 3.69
C THR A 36 -8.91 -8.96 3.96
N ASP A 37 -9.33 -9.19 5.21
CA ASP A 37 -10.75 -9.16 5.58
C ASP A 37 -11.39 -7.78 5.35
N LEU A 38 -10.70 -6.70 5.71
CA LEU A 38 -11.17 -5.34 5.49
C LEU A 38 -11.22 -4.98 4.00
N HIS A 39 -10.23 -5.42 3.22
CA HIS A 39 -10.18 -5.26 1.77
C HIS A 39 -11.38 -5.93 1.11
N GLU A 40 -11.58 -7.23 1.36
CA GLU A 40 -12.63 -8.02 0.71
C GLU A 40 -14.03 -7.65 1.22
N CYS A 41 -14.23 -7.64 2.54
CA CYS A 41 -15.56 -7.50 3.11
C CYS A 41 -16.07 -6.07 3.15
N LEU A 42 -15.22 -5.07 3.27
CA LEU A 42 -15.59 -3.67 3.38
C LEU A 42 -15.02 -2.80 2.27
N GLY A 43 -13.79 -3.06 1.84
CA GLY A 43 -13.16 -2.34 0.75
C GLY A 43 -13.99 -2.47 -0.52
N HIS A 44 -14.09 -3.64 -1.10
CA HIS A 44 -14.88 -3.87 -2.31
C HIS A 44 -16.38 -3.64 -2.13
N ALA A 45 -16.93 -3.96 -0.96
CA ALA A 45 -18.35 -3.77 -0.68
C ALA A 45 -18.76 -2.31 -0.46
N SER A 46 -17.80 -1.40 -0.31
CA SER A 46 -18.06 0.04 -0.11
C SER A 46 -17.99 0.84 -1.40
N GLY A 47 -18.42 2.10 -1.32
CA GLY A 47 -18.30 3.07 -2.39
C GLY A 47 -19.44 2.99 -3.42
N GLN A 48 -20.21 4.06 -3.47
CA GLN A 48 -21.33 4.20 -4.40
C GLN A 48 -20.95 5.09 -5.59
N LEU A 49 -21.54 4.79 -6.73
CA LEU A 49 -21.53 5.68 -7.89
C LEU A 49 -22.53 6.81 -7.67
N LEU A 50 -22.26 7.98 -8.19
CA LEU A 50 -23.24 9.06 -8.26
C LEU A 50 -24.31 8.69 -9.30
N GLU A 51 -25.50 9.26 -9.13
CA GLU A 51 -26.61 9.04 -10.05
C GLU A 51 -26.21 9.45 -11.48
N GLY A 52 -26.41 8.54 -12.43
CA GLY A 52 -26.07 8.74 -13.84
C GLY A 52 -24.62 8.40 -14.21
N THR A 53 -23.77 8.01 -13.29
CA THR A 53 -22.40 7.55 -13.58
C THR A 53 -22.42 6.18 -14.27
N ASP A 54 -21.74 6.06 -15.42
CA ASP A 54 -21.54 4.77 -16.07
C ASP A 54 -20.61 3.88 -15.23
N PRO A 55 -21.04 2.67 -14.82
CA PRO A 55 -20.19 1.74 -14.08
C PRO A 55 -18.89 1.35 -14.79
N ASN A 56 -18.84 1.50 -16.12
CA ASN A 56 -17.66 1.19 -16.94
C ASN A 56 -16.81 2.42 -17.29
N ALA A 57 -17.15 3.59 -16.73
CA ALA A 57 -16.48 4.86 -17.07
C ALA A 57 -14.95 4.81 -16.95
N LEU A 58 -14.40 4.06 -15.99
CA LEU A 58 -12.96 3.97 -15.75
C LEU A 58 -12.21 3.01 -16.70
N GLY A 59 -12.92 2.26 -17.54
CA GLY A 59 -12.34 1.44 -18.60
C GLY A 59 -11.19 0.53 -18.15
N ALA A 60 -10.08 0.58 -18.85
CA ALA A 60 -8.90 -0.26 -18.60
C ALA A 60 -8.22 0.00 -17.23
N TYR A 61 -8.50 1.13 -16.59
CA TYR A 61 -7.92 1.47 -15.27
C TYR A 61 -8.80 1.02 -14.10
N SER A 62 -10.02 0.55 -14.37
CA SER A 62 -11.02 0.20 -13.35
C SER A 62 -10.49 -0.81 -12.34
N SER A 63 -9.85 -1.89 -12.79
CA SER A 63 -9.31 -2.93 -11.90
C SER A 63 -8.25 -2.38 -10.96
N THR A 64 -7.22 -1.69 -11.48
CA THR A 64 -6.15 -1.11 -10.64
C THR A 64 -6.70 -0.10 -9.64
N LEU A 65 -7.66 0.75 -10.05
CA LEU A 65 -8.25 1.77 -9.18
C LEU A 65 -9.15 1.15 -8.09
N GLU A 66 -9.88 0.09 -8.41
CA GLU A 66 -10.72 -0.61 -7.44
C GLU A 66 -9.87 -1.35 -6.41
N GLU A 67 -8.82 -2.06 -6.84
CA GLU A 67 -7.86 -2.69 -5.94
C GLU A 67 -7.15 -1.66 -5.04
N ALA A 68 -6.74 -0.52 -5.62
CA ALA A 68 -6.13 0.54 -4.84
C ALA A 68 -7.10 1.13 -3.80
N ARG A 69 -8.38 1.27 -4.15
CA ARG A 69 -9.41 1.78 -3.25
C ARG A 69 -9.70 0.80 -2.12
N ALA A 70 -9.79 -0.50 -2.42
CA ALA A 70 -10.03 -1.53 -1.42
C ALA A 70 -8.84 -1.70 -0.47
N ASP A 71 -7.62 -1.74 -0.99
CA ASP A 71 -6.39 -1.81 -0.18
C ASP A 71 -6.24 -0.59 0.75
N ILE A 72 -6.43 0.63 0.22
CA ILE A 72 -6.26 1.82 1.05
C ILE A 72 -7.39 2.01 2.05
N PHE A 73 -8.60 1.52 1.74
CA PHE A 73 -9.69 1.41 2.71
C PHE A 73 -9.25 0.52 3.88
N ALA A 74 -8.75 -0.68 3.58
CA ALA A 74 -8.27 -1.60 4.59
C ALA A 74 -7.14 -1.00 5.43
N LEU A 75 -6.12 -0.41 4.81
CA LEU A 75 -5.01 0.26 5.51
C LEU A 75 -5.54 1.38 6.43
N TYR A 76 -6.39 2.25 5.95
CA TYR A 76 -6.92 3.35 6.75
C TYR A 76 -7.67 2.87 8.01
N TYR A 77 -8.53 1.86 7.84
CA TYR A 77 -9.35 1.33 8.95
C TYR A 77 -8.59 0.34 9.84
N LEU A 78 -7.49 -0.24 9.41
CA LEU A 78 -6.65 -1.10 10.24
C LEU A 78 -6.09 -0.36 11.48
N ALA A 79 -5.93 0.94 11.41
CA ALA A 79 -5.54 1.80 12.52
C ALA A 79 -6.72 2.39 13.30
N ASP A 80 -7.94 1.92 13.06
CA ASP A 80 -9.13 2.44 13.73
C ASP A 80 -9.28 1.83 15.13
N PRO A 81 -9.51 2.65 16.21
CA PRO A 81 -9.73 2.15 17.56
C PRO A 81 -10.87 1.14 17.66
N LYS A 82 -11.79 1.12 16.71
CA LYS A 82 -12.91 0.17 16.67
C LYS A 82 -12.45 -1.29 16.63
N LEU A 83 -11.31 -1.57 16.00
CA LEU A 83 -10.76 -2.93 15.96
C LEU A 83 -10.31 -3.41 17.35
N ILE A 84 -9.86 -2.50 18.22
CA ILE A 84 -9.54 -2.79 19.63
C ILE A 84 -10.85 -3.03 20.42
N GLU A 85 -11.85 -2.16 20.25
CA GLU A 85 -13.16 -2.31 20.93
C GLU A 85 -13.84 -3.64 20.58
N LEU A 86 -13.71 -4.09 19.32
CA LEU A 86 -14.25 -5.36 18.84
C LEU A 86 -13.40 -6.57 19.25
N GLY A 87 -12.24 -6.38 19.89
CA GLY A 87 -11.32 -7.46 20.27
C GLY A 87 -10.60 -8.12 19.09
N LEU A 88 -10.60 -7.48 17.91
CA LEU A 88 -9.91 -7.97 16.71
C LEU A 88 -8.41 -7.69 16.77
N LEU A 89 -8.02 -6.61 17.41
CA LEU A 89 -6.64 -6.28 17.76
C LEU A 89 -6.52 -6.07 19.27
N SER A 90 -5.39 -6.45 19.85
CA SER A 90 -5.09 -6.28 21.29
C SER A 90 -4.16 -5.12 21.58
N ASP A 91 -3.55 -4.53 20.55
CA ASP A 91 -2.54 -3.48 20.68
C ASP A 91 -2.81 -2.37 19.65
N PRO A 92 -3.01 -1.12 20.08
CA PRO A 92 -3.28 0.00 19.17
C PRO A 92 -2.12 0.32 18.22
N GLU A 93 -0.93 -0.20 18.47
CA GLU A 93 0.24 -0.01 17.62
C GLU A 93 0.42 -1.13 16.56
N ALA A 94 -0.43 -2.17 16.60
CA ALA A 94 -0.31 -3.33 15.73
C ALA A 94 -0.36 -2.98 14.24
N TYR A 95 -1.21 -2.02 13.84
CA TYR A 95 -1.36 -1.58 12.46
C TYR A 95 -0.06 -1.15 11.78
N LYS A 96 0.93 -0.69 12.56
CA LYS A 96 2.23 -0.23 12.04
C LYS A 96 3.00 -1.36 11.34
N ALA A 97 2.79 -2.61 11.75
CA ALA A 97 3.40 -3.77 11.08
C ALA A 97 2.94 -3.88 9.62
N GLU A 98 1.65 -3.75 9.38
CA GLU A 98 1.08 -3.82 8.02
C GLU A 98 1.43 -2.59 7.20
N TYR A 99 1.35 -1.39 7.77
CA TYR A 99 1.76 -0.16 7.10
C TYR A 99 3.20 -0.25 6.59
N TYR A 100 4.13 -0.68 7.45
CA TYR A 100 5.53 -0.85 7.06
C TYR A 100 5.69 -1.89 5.94
N LYS A 101 5.12 -3.09 6.10
CA LYS A 101 5.16 -4.17 5.09
C LYS A 101 4.61 -3.69 3.75
N TYR A 102 3.45 -3.03 3.77
CA TYR A 102 2.78 -2.58 2.57
C TYR A 102 3.61 -1.54 1.79
N ILE A 103 4.12 -0.52 2.48
CA ILE A 103 4.94 0.53 1.86
C ILE A 103 6.26 -0.05 1.35
N MET A 104 6.94 -0.88 2.14
CA MET A 104 8.16 -1.58 1.72
C MET A 104 7.90 -2.44 0.47
N ASN A 105 6.80 -3.18 0.44
CA ASN A 105 6.44 -4.00 -0.71
C ASN A 105 6.16 -3.15 -1.95
N GLY A 106 5.35 -2.12 -1.83
CA GLY A 106 4.97 -1.26 -2.95
C GLY A 106 6.13 -0.45 -3.54
N LEU A 107 7.12 -0.05 -2.72
CA LEU A 107 8.28 0.70 -3.17
C LEU A 107 9.45 -0.20 -3.63
N MET A 108 9.66 -1.35 -3.00
CA MET A 108 10.88 -2.13 -3.23
C MET A 108 10.65 -3.62 -3.50
N THR A 109 10.08 -4.36 -2.53
CA THR A 109 10.20 -5.82 -2.55
C THR A 109 9.44 -6.50 -3.68
N GLN A 110 8.38 -5.90 -4.21
CA GLN A 110 7.71 -6.43 -5.40
C GLN A 110 8.56 -6.33 -6.67
N LEU A 111 9.56 -5.42 -6.71
CA LEU A 111 10.43 -5.22 -7.89
C LEU A 111 11.24 -6.47 -8.23
N VAL A 112 11.58 -7.33 -7.25
CA VAL A 112 12.27 -8.61 -7.49
C VAL A 112 11.52 -9.54 -8.45
N ARG A 113 10.20 -9.31 -8.64
CA ARG A 113 9.35 -10.12 -9.53
C ARG A 113 9.28 -9.57 -10.95
N ILE A 114 9.82 -8.39 -11.20
CA ILE A 114 9.75 -7.70 -12.48
C ILE A 114 11.06 -7.95 -13.24
N GLN A 115 10.96 -8.37 -14.48
CA GLN A 115 12.15 -8.50 -15.30
C GLN A 115 12.76 -7.14 -15.60
N PRO A 116 14.10 -7.02 -15.58
CA PRO A 116 14.79 -5.77 -15.90
C PRO A 116 14.32 -5.20 -17.25
N GLY A 117 13.99 -3.90 -17.23
CA GLY A 117 13.52 -3.20 -18.43
C GLY A 117 11.98 -3.18 -18.58
N ASN A 118 11.24 -4.02 -17.88
CA ASN A 118 9.76 -4.05 -17.95
C ASN A 118 9.13 -3.08 -16.94
N ASP A 119 7.94 -2.60 -17.28
CA ASP A 119 7.03 -1.89 -16.38
C ASP A 119 6.05 -2.87 -15.71
N ILE A 120 5.28 -2.38 -14.74
CA ILE A 120 4.31 -3.21 -14.02
C ILE A 120 3.06 -3.42 -14.88
N GLU A 121 2.69 -4.68 -15.10
CA GLU A 121 1.50 -5.05 -15.87
C GLU A 121 0.33 -5.50 -15.00
N GLU A 122 0.61 -6.16 -13.87
CA GLU A 122 -0.36 -6.80 -13.01
C GLU A 122 -1.05 -5.78 -12.07
N ALA A 123 -2.41 -5.86 -11.96
CA ALA A 123 -3.22 -4.86 -11.26
C ALA A 123 -2.88 -4.70 -9.77
N HIS A 124 -2.65 -5.82 -9.05
CA HIS A 124 -2.29 -5.77 -7.63
C HIS A 124 -0.87 -5.22 -7.38
N MET A 125 0.05 -5.37 -8.33
CA MET A 125 1.36 -4.74 -8.23
C MET A 125 1.27 -3.24 -8.55
N ARG A 126 0.42 -2.88 -9.53
CA ARG A 126 0.17 -1.48 -9.87
C ARG A 126 -0.46 -0.73 -8.71
N ASN A 127 -1.48 -1.29 -8.05
CA ASN A 127 -2.14 -0.63 -6.94
C ASN A 127 -1.19 -0.42 -5.75
N ARG A 128 -0.38 -1.43 -5.40
CA ARG A 128 0.60 -1.31 -4.32
C ARG A 128 1.62 -0.22 -4.60
N GLN A 129 2.18 -0.22 -5.82
CA GLN A 129 3.13 0.82 -6.20
C GLN A 129 2.46 2.21 -6.21
N LEU A 130 1.24 2.32 -6.75
CA LEU A 130 0.49 3.56 -6.78
C LEU A 130 0.36 4.16 -5.39
N ILE A 131 -0.15 3.39 -4.43
CA ILE A 131 -0.34 3.85 -3.05
C ILE A 131 1.01 4.23 -2.44
N ALA A 132 2.00 3.35 -2.51
CA ALA A 132 3.28 3.56 -1.86
C ALA A 132 4.06 4.75 -2.44
N ARG A 133 4.08 4.91 -3.76
CA ARG A 133 4.72 6.07 -4.42
C ARG A 133 3.97 7.36 -4.16
N TRP A 134 2.64 7.34 -4.22
CA TRP A 134 1.85 8.53 -3.97
C TRP A 134 2.10 9.08 -2.56
N VAL A 135 2.06 8.22 -1.53
CA VAL A 135 2.33 8.67 -0.15
C VAL A 135 3.78 9.09 0.05
N TYR A 136 4.73 8.40 -0.60
CA TYR A 136 6.14 8.80 -0.57
C TYR A 136 6.34 10.21 -1.13
N GLU A 137 5.77 10.50 -2.31
CA GLU A 137 5.91 11.81 -2.95
C GLU A 137 5.15 12.91 -2.20
N LYS A 138 3.92 12.66 -1.76
CA LYS A 138 3.11 13.62 -1.00
C LYS A 138 3.65 13.90 0.38
N GLY A 139 4.15 12.88 1.08
CA GLY A 139 4.74 13.00 2.40
C GLY A 139 6.19 13.46 2.42
N ARG A 140 6.82 13.71 1.26
CA ARG A 140 8.26 13.98 1.12
C ARG A 140 8.72 15.21 1.90
N ALA A 141 7.96 16.29 1.88
CA ALA A 141 8.30 17.53 2.59
C ALA A 141 8.34 17.34 4.11
N ASP A 142 7.55 16.41 4.62
CA ASP A 142 7.45 16.07 6.04
C ASP A 142 8.26 14.83 6.42
N HIS A 143 9.00 14.25 5.48
CA HIS A 143 9.79 13.03 5.70
C HIS A 143 8.96 11.87 6.28
N VAL A 144 7.71 11.69 5.80
CA VAL A 144 6.81 10.64 6.31
C VAL A 144 7.35 9.26 5.99
N VAL A 145 7.81 9.08 4.75
CA VAL A 145 8.50 7.88 4.27
C VAL A 145 9.78 8.33 3.57
N ASP A 146 10.89 7.71 3.86
CA ASP A 146 12.20 7.99 3.24
C ASP A 146 12.87 6.70 2.76
N PHE A 147 13.88 6.87 1.90
CA PHE A 147 14.88 5.84 1.63
C PHE A 147 16.15 6.14 2.44
N ALA A 148 16.67 5.13 3.11
CA ALA A 148 17.94 5.20 3.82
C ALA A 148 18.93 4.16 3.30
N LYS A 149 20.23 4.48 3.36
CA LYS A 149 21.29 3.55 2.98
C LYS A 149 22.06 3.05 4.21
N ARG A 150 22.27 1.75 4.27
CA ARG A 150 23.09 1.08 5.29
C ARG A 150 23.82 -0.10 4.66
N ASP A 151 25.14 -0.18 4.87
CA ASP A 151 26.00 -1.25 4.34
C ASP A 151 25.87 -1.48 2.83
N GLY A 152 25.71 -0.38 2.08
CA GLY A 152 25.56 -0.39 0.61
C GLY A 152 24.17 -0.77 0.10
N LYS A 153 23.22 -1.10 0.99
CA LYS A 153 21.83 -1.43 0.64
C LYS A 153 20.90 -0.27 0.91
N THR A 154 19.83 -0.17 0.12
CA THR A 154 18.74 0.79 0.30
C THR A 154 17.58 0.17 1.05
N PHE A 155 16.98 0.93 1.96
CA PHE A 155 15.86 0.51 2.80
C PHE A 155 14.76 1.55 2.79
N VAL A 156 13.52 1.10 2.89
CA VAL A 156 12.37 1.96 3.17
C VAL A 156 12.29 2.22 4.68
N VAL A 157 12.09 3.48 5.05
CA VAL A 157 11.91 3.92 6.44
C VAL A 157 10.61 4.68 6.58
N VAL A 158 9.76 4.28 7.51
CA VAL A 158 8.55 5.02 7.87
C VAL A 158 8.82 5.79 9.15
N ASN A 159 8.88 7.12 9.05
CA ASN A 159 9.21 8.00 10.17
C ASN A 159 7.97 8.46 10.96
N ASP A 160 6.82 8.59 10.30
CA ASP A 160 5.59 9.09 10.93
C ASP A 160 4.36 8.30 10.46
N TYR A 161 3.97 7.31 11.26
CA TYR A 161 2.80 6.47 10.99
C TYR A 161 1.46 7.21 11.08
N ALA A 162 1.38 8.25 11.92
CA ALA A 162 0.15 9.04 12.05
C ALA A 162 -0.08 9.91 10.81
N LYS A 163 0.98 10.58 10.33
CA LYS A 163 0.92 11.32 9.06
C LYS A 163 0.69 10.39 7.87
N LEU A 164 1.28 9.20 7.86
CA LEU A 164 1.05 8.20 6.82
C LEU A 164 -0.43 7.80 6.75
N ARG A 165 -1.09 7.61 7.90
CA ARG A 165 -2.55 7.39 7.95
C ARG A 165 -3.34 8.57 7.36
N GLY A 166 -2.91 9.81 7.63
CA GLY A 166 -3.49 11.01 7.04
C GLY A 166 -3.41 11.01 5.51
N LEU A 167 -2.25 10.65 4.96
CA LEU A 167 -2.05 10.53 3.51
C LEU A 167 -2.92 9.40 2.91
N PHE A 168 -3.11 8.29 3.62
CA PHE A 168 -4.06 7.26 3.19
C PHE A 168 -5.49 7.78 3.14
N ALA A 169 -5.92 8.62 4.10
CA ALA A 169 -7.24 9.23 4.06
C ALA A 169 -7.43 10.14 2.83
N GLU A 170 -6.42 10.94 2.51
CA GLU A 170 -6.45 11.84 1.33
C GLU A 170 -6.55 11.04 0.02
N LEU A 171 -5.72 10.00 -0.14
CA LEU A 171 -5.76 9.17 -1.34
C LEU A 171 -7.05 8.35 -1.44
N LEU A 172 -7.57 7.84 -0.32
CA LEU A 172 -8.86 7.15 -0.29
C LEU A 172 -9.99 8.06 -0.74
N ALA A 173 -10.03 9.30 -0.28
CA ALA A 173 -11.02 10.28 -0.70
C ALA A 173 -10.95 10.55 -2.22
N GLU A 174 -9.74 10.68 -2.77
CA GLU A 174 -9.56 10.89 -4.22
C GLU A 174 -9.95 9.65 -5.04
N LEU A 175 -9.55 8.45 -4.64
CA LEU A 175 -9.95 7.21 -5.30
C LEU A 175 -11.47 7.01 -5.26
N GLN A 176 -12.09 7.32 -4.11
CA GLN A 176 -13.54 7.26 -3.99
C GLN A 176 -14.24 8.29 -4.87
N ARG A 177 -13.74 9.52 -4.97
CA ARG A 177 -14.25 10.54 -5.88
C ARG A 177 -14.17 10.07 -7.34
N ILE A 178 -12.99 9.62 -7.76
CA ILE A 178 -12.76 9.09 -9.12
C ILE A 178 -13.77 7.99 -9.46
N LYS A 179 -13.96 7.02 -8.55
CA LYS A 179 -14.95 5.94 -8.73
C LYS A 179 -16.37 6.48 -8.82
N SER A 180 -16.76 7.32 -7.85
CA SER A 180 -18.14 7.79 -7.74
C SER A 180 -18.58 8.65 -8.92
N GLU A 181 -17.68 9.46 -9.47
CA GLU A 181 -17.91 10.36 -10.59
C GLU A 181 -17.63 9.71 -11.94
N GLY A 182 -16.94 8.57 -11.99
CA GLY A 182 -16.47 7.95 -13.22
C GLY A 182 -15.41 8.80 -13.93
N ASP A 183 -14.56 9.51 -13.18
CA ASP A 183 -13.54 10.43 -13.71
C ASP A 183 -12.37 9.66 -14.34
N PHE A 184 -12.54 9.29 -15.61
CA PHE A 184 -11.57 8.52 -16.38
C PHE A 184 -10.19 9.19 -16.44
N GLU A 185 -10.14 10.50 -16.68
CA GLU A 185 -8.87 11.20 -16.87
C GLU A 185 -8.06 11.31 -15.58
N ALA A 186 -8.72 11.57 -14.45
CA ALA A 186 -8.05 11.55 -13.14
C ALA A 186 -7.58 10.13 -12.79
N GLY A 187 -8.41 9.12 -13.04
CA GLY A 187 -8.05 7.72 -12.80
C GLY A 187 -6.87 7.27 -13.66
N ARG A 188 -6.91 7.55 -14.98
CA ARG A 188 -5.81 7.28 -15.89
C ARG A 188 -4.51 7.94 -15.41
N LYS A 189 -4.57 9.23 -15.13
CA LYS A 189 -3.40 10.00 -14.68
C LYS A 189 -2.80 9.42 -13.39
N LEU A 190 -3.64 9.09 -12.41
CA LEU A 190 -3.19 8.53 -11.15
C LEU A 190 -2.47 7.20 -11.33
N VAL A 191 -3.02 6.29 -12.15
CA VAL A 191 -2.41 4.99 -12.43
C VAL A 191 -1.12 5.11 -13.23
N GLU A 192 -1.10 5.94 -14.28
CA GLU A 192 0.08 6.11 -15.14
C GLU A 192 1.23 6.81 -14.41
N ASP A 193 0.94 7.83 -13.60
CA ASP A 193 1.96 8.57 -12.86
C ASP A 193 2.59 7.74 -11.74
N TYR A 194 1.79 6.91 -11.05
CA TYR A 194 2.23 6.24 -9.83
C TYR A 194 2.30 4.71 -9.90
N GLY A 195 1.48 4.05 -10.72
CA GLY A 195 1.31 2.60 -10.68
C GLY A 195 2.10 1.80 -11.72
N VAL A 196 2.46 2.40 -12.85
CA VAL A 196 2.96 1.65 -14.01
C VAL A 196 4.47 1.61 -14.08
N LYS A 197 5.12 2.78 -14.04
CA LYS A 197 6.56 2.91 -14.30
C LYS A 197 7.38 2.49 -13.09
N VAL A 198 8.34 1.60 -13.33
CA VAL A 198 9.33 1.18 -12.34
C VAL A 198 10.45 2.22 -12.21
N ASP A 199 10.86 2.53 -10.98
CA ASP A 199 12.11 3.25 -10.72
C ASP A 199 13.29 2.32 -11.06
N ARG A 200 13.98 2.62 -12.17
CA ARG A 200 15.03 1.76 -12.70
C ARG A 200 16.26 1.70 -11.79
N ALA A 201 16.61 2.82 -11.16
CA ALA A 201 17.75 2.85 -10.26
C ALA A 201 17.50 1.99 -9.02
N LEU A 202 16.28 2.09 -8.45
CA LEU A 202 15.88 1.27 -7.32
C LEU A 202 15.73 -0.21 -7.70
N HIS A 203 15.25 -0.51 -8.92
CA HIS A 203 15.12 -1.88 -9.41
C HIS A 203 16.48 -2.59 -9.57
N GLU A 204 17.54 -1.85 -9.92
CA GLU A 204 18.90 -2.38 -10.00
C GLU A 204 19.51 -2.66 -8.62
N GLU A 205 19.01 -2.05 -7.56
CA GLU A 205 19.47 -2.24 -6.18
C GLU A 205 18.76 -3.42 -5.47
N VAL A 206 17.70 -3.97 -6.04
CA VAL A 206 16.81 -4.98 -5.48
C VAL A 206 16.92 -6.31 -6.22
#